data_d2f00b762dd8a749dcd2a896c6468d70
#
_entry.id   d2f00b762dd8a749dcd2a896c6468d70
#
_cell.length_a   1.000
_cell.length_b   1.000
_cell.length_c   1.000
_cell.angle_alpha   90.00
_cell.angle_beta   90.00
_cell.angle_gamma   90.00
#
_symmetry.space_group_name_H-M   'P 1'
#
loop_
_entity.id
_entity.type
_entity.pdbx_description
1 polymer ?
#
loop_
_entity_poly.entity_id
_entity_poly.type
_entity_poly.pdbx_seq_one_letter_code
_entity_poly.pdbx_strand_id
1 'polypeptide(L)'
;SPWEHEYTRFSAFDYLVLVYSELRQDKNVECLVVPGCCYGKLTHHLSFLVLYQEYSDVAINREIQRQQGAEPGNDEDRGGDYASPSNLSPSSSFRSSRGSAFSLWQDIPDVRGSGELDNFSNEERKLQEAKFELVTSEASYIRSLTIAVDHFMMSPELTECLGTQERQWLFSKLPDVKDVSEKFLQDLEHRLEADILRFDVCDIVLEHCPALRRVYLPYVTNQAYQEQTYQRLLQENPRFPGILARLEEDPICQRLPLTSFLILPFQRITRLKMLVENILKRTTPGSRDEDTATKAFNELKKIIKECNSSVQSMKRMEELIHLNKKIHFEGKIFPLISQSRWLVKHGELLEVDMQTMSISGSKFKLPTRPVYLHLFNDCLLLSRRKDTWKFMVFVHAKIGELKVKDLSQKLQGISGFIFHLQLCEGQQLKHQILLKSQTESGKQRWITAMFPPDPKTTIEQASENEDLSQVQCIKSYQAQEHDELTLEKADILQAKTITSDGWVEGIRLSDGERGWFPKTYVEEITSRSARLRNLRENIRIKCVTQKLEGESQ
;
A
#
# COMPACT_ATOMS: atom_id res chain seq x y z
N SER A 1 -39.00 36.82 13.03
CA SER A 1 -39.66 35.53 13.19
C SER A 1 -38.59 34.43 13.34
N PRO A 2 -38.82 33.37 14.14
CA PRO A 2 -37.77 32.41 14.55
C PRO A 2 -37.29 31.44 13.46
N TRP A 3 -37.65 31.64 12.22
CA TRP A 3 -37.43 30.69 11.11
C TRP A 3 -36.30 31.08 10.12
N GLU A 4 -35.66 32.22 10.31
CA GLU A 4 -34.63 32.71 9.38
C GLU A 4 -33.19 32.32 9.72
N HIS A 5 -32.95 31.62 10.83
CA HIS A 5 -31.56 31.25 11.24
C HIS A 5 -31.15 29.78 11.03
N GLU A 6 -32.02 28.92 10.51
CA GLU A 6 -31.72 27.50 10.31
C GLU A 6 -31.32 27.10 8.87
N TYR A 7 -31.38 28.01 7.91
CA TYR A 7 -31.11 27.69 6.49
C TYR A 7 -29.64 27.75 6.05
N THR A 8 -28.69 28.05 6.93
CA THR A 8 -27.29 28.28 6.56
C THR A 8 -26.35 27.08 6.78
N ARG A 9 -26.87 25.88 7.02
CA ARG A 9 -26.03 24.70 7.29
C ARG A 9 -26.31 23.45 6.46
N PHE A 10 -27.13 23.49 5.46
CA PHE A 10 -27.30 22.38 4.53
C PHE A 10 -26.23 22.48 3.44
N SER A 11 -25.30 21.51 3.40
CA SER A 11 -24.38 21.35 2.29
C SER A 11 -25.13 20.86 1.04
N ALA A 12 -24.59 21.09 -0.15
CA ALA A 12 -25.12 20.52 -1.39
C ALA A 12 -25.36 18.99 -1.26
N PHE A 13 -24.61 18.35 -0.39
CA PHE A 13 -24.70 16.92 -0.10
C PHE A 13 -25.96 16.55 0.72
N ASP A 14 -26.32 17.34 1.74
CA ASP A 14 -27.54 17.10 2.53
C ASP A 14 -28.78 17.20 1.65
N TYR A 15 -28.76 18.09 0.68
CA TYR A 15 -29.82 18.23 -0.31
C TYR A 15 -29.89 17.02 -1.26
N LEU A 16 -28.76 16.51 -1.70
CA LEU A 16 -28.62 15.30 -2.52
C LEU A 16 -29.16 14.05 -1.79
N VAL A 17 -28.87 13.92 -0.50
CA VAL A 17 -29.33 12.80 0.34
C VAL A 17 -30.85 12.91 0.58
N LEU A 18 -31.39 14.11 0.82
CA LEU A 18 -32.81 14.32 1.07
C LEU A 18 -33.66 14.01 -0.18
N VAL A 19 -33.23 14.49 -1.34
CA VAL A 19 -33.92 14.21 -2.62
C VAL A 19 -33.87 12.70 -2.95
N TYR A 20 -32.79 12.01 -2.59
CA TYR A 20 -32.68 10.57 -2.82
C TYR A 20 -33.58 9.74 -1.90
N SER A 21 -33.79 10.14 -0.66
CA SER A 21 -34.68 9.45 0.28
C SER A 21 -36.17 9.62 -0.10
N GLU A 22 -36.55 10.78 -0.64
CA GLU A 22 -37.90 11.05 -1.10
C GLU A 22 -38.25 10.36 -2.43
N LEU A 23 -37.30 10.28 -3.37
CA LEU A 23 -37.47 9.60 -4.66
C LEU A 23 -37.63 8.07 -4.55
N ARG A 24 -37.27 7.48 -3.43
CA ARG A 24 -37.41 6.02 -3.19
C ARG A 24 -38.82 5.65 -2.69
N GLN A 25 -39.58 6.60 -2.18
CA GLN A 25 -40.94 6.35 -1.61
C GLN A 25 -42.09 6.59 -2.57
N ASP A 26 -41.88 7.33 -3.68
CA ASP A 26 -43.02 7.65 -4.55
C ASP A 26 -42.67 7.58 -6.05
N LYS A 27 -43.41 6.76 -6.77
CA LYS A 27 -43.29 6.60 -8.24
C LYS A 27 -43.91 7.75 -9.05
N ASN A 28 -44.40 8.79 -8.40
CA ASN A 28 -45.06 9.95 -9.04
C ASN A 28 -44.78 11.21 -8.24
N VAL A 29 -43.63 11.87 -8.46
CA VAL A 29 -43.41 13.23 -7.97
C VAL A 29 -43.02 14.14 -9.12
N GLU A 30 -43.90 15.05 -9.48
CA GLU A 30 -43.56 16.22 -10.28
C GLU A 30 -42.61 17.12 -9.48
N CYS A 31 -41.47 17.45 -10.08
CA CYS A 31 -40.46 18.30 -9.48
C CYS A 31 -41.02 19.68 -9.11
N LEU A 32 -41.08 19.99 -7.83
CA LEU A 32 -41.22 21.35 -7.35
C LEU A 32 -39.90 22.10 -7.51
N VAL A 33 -39.81 22.88 -8.57
CA VAL A 33 -38.69 23.80 -8.81
C VAL A 33 -38.87 25.00 -7.89
N VAL A 34 -37.96 25.15 -6.91
CA VAL A 34 -37.86 26.39 -6.11
C VAL A 34 -37.04 27.40 -6.93
N PRO A 35 -37.63 28.56 -7.27
CA PRO A 35 -36.91 29.57 -8.04
C PRO A 35 -35.84 30.23 -7.16
N GLY A 36 -34.58 30.12 -7.55
CA GLY A 36 -33.48 30.86 -6.93
C GLY A 36 -32.23 30.07 -6.56
N CYS A 37 -32.22 28.76 -6.67
CA CYS A 37 -31.03 27.94 -6.44
C CYS A 37 -30.48 27.38 -7.77
N CYS A 38 -29.31 27.83 -8.20
CA CYS A 38 -28.59 27.30 -9.36
C CYS A 38 -28.14 25.84 -9.18
N TYR A 39 -28.31 25.26 -8.02
CA TYR A 39 -27.98 23.88 -7.66
C TYR A 39 -28.78 22.80 -8.40
N GLY A 40 -29.90 23.11 -9.00
CA GLY A 40 -30.85 22.15 -9.55
C GLY A 40 -30.37 21.40 -10.80
N LYS A 41 -29.34 21.87 -11.50
CA LYS A 41 -28.93 21.29 -12.78
C LYS A 41 -27.99 20.11 -12.64
N LEU A 42 -27.03 20.17 -11.73
CA LEU A 42 -26.09 19.07 -11.50
C LEU A 42 -26.71 17.94 -10.67
N THR A 43 -27.56 18.27 -9.69
CA THR A 43 -28.23 17.30 -8.82
C THR A 43 -29.11 16.29 -9.57
N HIS A 44 -29.72 16.69 -10.68
CA HIS A 44 -30.48 15.76 -11.54
C HIS A 44 -29.63 14.68 -12.21
N HIS A 45 -28.33 14.93 -12.41
CA HIS A 45 -27.42 13.98 -13.07
C HIS A 45 -26.63 13.12 -12.08
N LEU A 46 -26.47 13.57 -10.84
CA LEU A 46 -25.80 12.80 -9.78
C LEU A 46 -26.76 11.88 -9.00
N SER A 47 -28.03 11.77 -9.43
CA SER A 47 -29.07 10.99 -8.73
C SER A 47 -28.83 9.48 -8.68
N PHE A 48 -27.80 8.96 -9.33
CA PHE A 48 -27.41 7.53 -9.31
C PHE A 48 -26.08 7.29 -8.61
N LEU A 49 -25.79 8.03 -7.53
CA LEU A 49 -24.57 7.78 -6.76
C LEU A 49 -24.61 6.38 -6.14
N VAL A 50 -23.78 5.51 -6.67
CA VAL A 50 -23.46 4.21 -6.08
C VAL A 50 -22.49 4.40 -4.91
N LEU A 51 -22.39 3.43 -4.03
CA LEU A 51 -21.35 3.44 -3.01
C LEU A 51 -19.98 3.38 -3.67
N TYR A 52 -19.00 4.02 -3.04
CA TYR A 52 -17.63 4.12 -3.60
C TYR A 52 -16.98 2.75 -3.83
N GLN A 53 -17.33 1.77 -3.02
CA GLN A 53 -16.87 0.38 -3.15
C GLN A 53 -17.22 -0.20 -4.52
N GLU A 54 -18.48 -0.07 -4.94
CA GLU A 54 -18.92 -0.54 -6.26
C GLU A 54 -18.26 0.24 -7.39
N TYR A 55 -18.10 1.55 -7.21
CA TYR A 55 -17.38 2.38 -8.15
C TYR A 55 -15.93 1.97 -8.30
N SER A 56 -15.25 1.67 -7.18
CA SER A 56 -13.86 1.22 -7.17
C SER A 56 -13.69 -0.10 -7.92
N ASP A 57 -14.57 -1.06 -7.70
CA ASP A 57 -14.51 -2.38 -8.35
C ASP A 57 -14.68 -2.29 -9.87
N VAL A 58 -15.62 -1.47 -10.35
CA VAL A 58 -15.81 -1.24 -11.79
C VAL A 58 -14.58 -0.59 -12.42
N ALA A 59 -13.97 0.37 -11.73
CA ALA A 59 -12.81 1.07 -12.22
C ALA A 59 -11.56 0.16 -12.25
N ILE A 60 -11.37 -0.68 -11.21
CA ILE A 60 -10.30 -1.67 -11.16
C ILE A 60 -10.45 -2.67 -12.30
N ASN A 61 -11.65 -3.20 -12.53
CA ASN A 61 -11.93 -4.13 -13.61
C ASN A 61 -11.67 -3.53 -14.99
N ARG A 62 -12.03 -2.25 -15.21
CA ARG A 62 -11.68 -1.55 -16.46
C ARG A 62 -10.19 -1.44 -16.67
N GLU A 63 -9.45 -1.13 -15.62
CA GLU A 63 -7.98 -1.01 -15.71
C GLU A 63 -7.33 -2.34 -15.99
N ILE A 64 -7.79 -3.42 -15.36
CA ILE A 64 -7.35 -4.78 -15.64
C ILE A 64 -7.60 -5.15 -17.10
N GLN A 65 -8.78 -4.82 -17.64
CA GLN A 65 -9.11 -5.07 -19.05
C GLN A 65 -8.22 -4.26 -20.01
N ARG A 66 -7.92 -3.00 -19.68
CA ARG A 66 -6.98 -2.18 -20.48
C ARG A 66 -5.58 -2.76 -20.49
N GLN A 67 -5.08 -3.22 -19.34
CA GLN A 67 -3.75 -3.84 -19.24
C GLN A 67 -3.65 -5.17 -19.98
N GLN A 68 -4.77 -5.88 -20.13
CA GLN A 68 -4.84 -7.14 -20.89
C GLN A 68 -4.97 -6.95 -22.41
N GLY A 69 -4.95 -5.71 -22.90
CA GLY A 69 -4.97 -5.40 -24.34
C GLY A 69 -6.31 -5.67 -25.03
N ALA A 70 -7.39 -5.81 -24.28
CA ALA A 70 -8.74 -5.91 -24.83
C ALA A 70 -9.24 -4.48 -25.14
N GLU A 71 -8.96 -3.97 -26.34
CA GLU A 71 -9.79 -2.91 -26.90
C GLU A 71 -11.21 -3.45 -27.09
N PRO A 72 -12.26 -2.66 -26.77
CA PRO A 72 -13.62 -3.05 -27.10
C PRO A 72 -13.74 -3.10 -28.63
N GLY A 73 -13.67 -4.31 -29.17
CA GLY A 73 -13.88 -4.55 -30.61
C GLY A 73 -15.31 -4.14 -30.98
N ASN A 74 -15.44 -3.41 -32.05
CA ASN A 74 -16.68 -3.26 -32.79
C ASN A 74 -17.14 -4.64 -33.22
N ASP A 75 -18.17 -5.17 -32.58
CA ASP A 75 -18.90 -6.34 -33.07
C ASP A 75 -19.77 -5.93 -34.25
N GLU A 76 -19.23 -6.08 -35.47
CA GLU A 76 -20.01 -6.36 -36.67
C GLU A 76 -19.90 -7.85 -36.98
N ASP A 77 -21.02 -8.51 -36.69
CA ASP A 77 -21.64 -9.66 -37.33
C ASP A 77 -20.77 -10.56 -38.24
N ARG A 78 -20.50 -11.81 -37.80
CA ARG A 78 -20.52 -13.00 -38.68
C ARG A 78 -20.67 -14.31 -37.90
N GLY A 79 -21.76 -15.00 -38.18
CA GLY A 79 -22.08 -16.32 -37.68
C GLY A 79 -21.13 -17.42 -38.15
N GLY A 80 -21.03 -18.49 -37.35
CA GLY A 80 -20.33 -19.72 -37.69
C GLY A 80 -20.23 -20.67 -36.49
N ASP A 81 -21.12 -21.66 -36.43
CA ASP A 81 -21.10 -22.82 -35.55
C ASP A 81 -19.73 -23.51 -35.46
N TYR A 82 -19.30 -23.93 -34.28
CA TYR A 82 -18.84 -25.29 -33.99
C TYR A 82 -18.69 -25.53 -32.45
N ALA A 83 -19.07 -26.74 -32.03
CA ALA A 83 -19.29 -27.22 -30.69
C ALA A 83 -18.01 -27.49 -29.85
N SER A 84 -18.12 -27.18 -28.56
CA SER A 84 -17.67 -27.80 -27.28
C SER A 84 -16.39 -28.68 -27.19
N PRO A 85 -15.74 -28.90 -26.01
CA PRO A 85 -16.36 -28.97 -24.69
C PRO A 85 -15.59 -28.31 -23.49
N SER A 86 -16.38 -28.00 -22.47
CA SER A 86 -16.19 -28.04 -21.03
C SER A 86 -14.79 -27.89 -20.38
N ASN A 87 -14.62 -26.83 -19.55
CA ASN A 87 -14.17 -27.03 -18.17
C ASN A 87 -14.46 -25.79 -17.29
N LEU A 88 -15.24 -26.06 -16.28
CA LEU A 88 -15.40 -25.44 -14.97
C LEU A 88 -14.85 -24.02 -14.74
N SER A 89 -15.74 -23.05 -14.82
CA SER A 89 -15.61 -21.74 -14.20
C SER A 89 -16.35 -21.73 -12.87
N PRO A 90 -15.82 -21.09 -11.80
CA PRO A 90 -16.62 -20.84 -10.61
C PRO A 90 -17.68 -19.79 -10.96
N SER A 91 -18.92 -20.19 -10.75
CA SER A 91 -20.11 -19.37 -10.92
C SER A 91 -20.10 -18.16 -10.00
N SER A 92 -19.83 -16.97 -10.50
CA SER A 92 -20.33 -15.74 -9.95
C SER A 92 -21.45 -15.23 -10.86
N SER A 93 -22.65 -15.68 -10.58
CA SER A 93 -23.86 -15.11 -11.14
C SER A 93 -24.13 -13.76 -10.50
N PHE A 94 -23.43 -12.72 -10.89
CA PHE A 94 -23.94 -11.36 -10.82
C PHE A 94 -24.47 -10.98 -12.18
N ARG A 95 -25.71 -11.38 -12.43
CA ARG A 95 -26.54 -10.70 -13.42
C ARG A 95 -26.68 -9.27 -12.96
N SER A 96 -25.95 -8.37 -13.60
CA SER A 96 -26.19 -6.95 -13.60
C SER A 96 -27.68 -6.70 -13.81
N SER A 97 -28.39 -6.37 -12.76
CA SER A 97 -29.71 -5.77 -12.87
C SER A 97 -29.50 -4.40 -13.51
N ARG A 98 -30.18 -4.24 -14.65
CA ARG A 98 -30.28 -3.03 -15.45
C ARG A 98 -30.45 -1.80 -14.54
N GLY A 99 -29.56 -0.79 -14.71
CA GLY A 99 -29.87 0.57 -14.30
C GLY A 99 -28.90 1.27 -13.39
N SER A 100 -27.58 0.97 -13.46
CA SER A 100 -26.57 1.89 -12.96
C SER A 100 -25.66 2.28 -14.11
N ALA A 101 -26.20 3.02 -15.05
CA ALA A 101 -25.36 3.77 -15.95
C ALA A 101 -24.69 4.86 -15.12
N PHE A 102 -23.39 4.75 -14.86
CA PHE A 102 -22.60 5.91 -14.54
C PHE A 102 -22.86 6.91 -15.65
N SER A 103 -23.48 8.06 -15.31
CA SER A 103 -23.73 9.08 -16.32
C SER A 103 -22.37 9.58 -16.81
N LEU A 104 -22.16 9.47 -18.11
CA LEU A 104 -20.98 10.00 -18.75
C LEU A 104 -21.10 11.53 -18.81
N TRP A 105 -19.98 12.24 -18.84
CA TRP A 105 -19.98 13.69 -19.06
C TRP A 105 -20.75 14.06 -20.31
N GLN A 106 -20.60 13.29 -21.40
CA GLN A 106 -21.32 13.48 -22.66
C GLN A 106 -22.83 13.28 -22.54
N ASP A 107 -23.32 12.58 -21.51
CA ASP A 107 -24.73 12.31 -21.30
C ASP A 107 -25.45 13.43 -20.53
N ILE A 108 -24.70 14.39 -19.98
CA ILE A 108 -25.27 15.55 -19.30
C ILE A 108 -26.11 16.37 -20.29
N PRO A 109 -27.40 16.67 -20.01
CA PRO A 109 -28.26 17.40 -20.94
C PRO A 109 -27.70 18.73 -21.41
N ASP A 110 -27.06 19.49 -20.52
CA ASP A 110 -26.44 20.77 -20.87
C ASP A 110 -25.24 20.58 -21.83
N VAL A 111 -24.50 19.48 -21.70
CA VAL A 111 -23.43 19.13 -22.64
C VAL A 111 -23.98 18.66 -23.99
N ARG A 112 -24.99 17.77 -23.97
CA ARG A 112 -25.68 17.34 -25.22
C ARG A 112 -26.38 18.47 -25.93
N GLY A 113 -27.08 19.33 -25.19
CA GLY A 113 -27.85 20.42 -25.73
C GLY A 113 -27.04 21.60 -26.23
N SER A 114 -25.75 21.68 -25.88
CA SER A 114 -24.87 22.78 -26.28
C SER A 114 -24.59 22.83 -27.78
N GLY A 115 -24.66 21.69 -28.47
CA GLY A 115 -24.21 21.56 -29.86
C GLY A 115 -22.67 21.62 -30.04
N GLU A 116 -21.93 21.76 -28.94
CA GLU A 116 -20.47 21.88 -28.97
C GLU A 116 -19.73 20.52 -29.00
N LEU A 117 -20.41 19.41 -28.74
CA LEU A 117 -19.78 18.09 -28.71
C LEU A 117 -19.09 17.74 -30.03
N ASP A 118 -19.62 18.18 -31.17
CA ASP A 118 -19.04 17.93 -32.48
C ASP A 118 -17.75 18.70 -32.73
N ASN A 119 -17.49 19.76 -31.93
CA ASN A 119 -16.29 20.57 -31.96
C ASN A 119 -15.15 19.98 -31.11
N PHE A 120 -15.44 18.95 -30.28
CA PHE A 120 -14.43 18.25 -29.48
C PHE A 120 -13.86 17.08 -30.25
N SER A 121 -12.54 17.00 -30.27
CA SER A 121 -11.83 15.79 -30.69
C SER A 121 -12.10 14.63 -29.75
N ASN A 122 -11.84 13.41 -30.21
CA ASN A 122 -12.01 12.22 -29.35
C ASN A 122 -11.12 12.29 -28.09
N GLU A 123 -9.90 12.81 -28.21
CA GLU A 123 -9.00 12.92 -27.06
C GLU A 123 -9.46 14.02 -26.07
N GLU A 124 -9.98 15.13 -26.55
CA GLU A 124 -10.59 16.15 -25.68
C GLU A 124 -11.82 15.62 -24.94
N ARG A 125 -12.68 14.84 -25.60
CA ARG A 125 -13.82 14.17 -24.95
C ARG A 125 -13.36 13.22 -23.86
N LYS A 126 -12.37 12.37 -24.12
CA LYS A 126 -11.80 11.45 -23.14
C LYS A 126 -11.16 12.19 -21.98
N LEU A 127 -10.56 13.35 -22.20
CA LEU A 127 -10.00 14.18 -21.14
C LEU A 127 -11.10 14.73 -20.22
N GLN A 128 -12.19 15.27 -20.80
CA GLN A 128 -13.32 15.76 -20.01
C GLN A 128 -14.02 14.63 -19.23
N GLU A 129 -14.17 13.46 -19.83
CA GLU A 129 -14.67 12.26 -19.12
C GLU A 129 -13.79 11.88 -17.94
N ALA A 130 -12.47 11.92 -18.09
CA ALA A 130 -11.53 11.62 -16.99
C ALA A 130 -11.62 12.64 -15.86
N LYS A 131 -11.79 13.92 -16.16
CA LYS A 131 -12.00 14.99 -15.18
C LYS A 131 -13.34 14.83 -14.48
N PHE A 132 -14.39 14.51 -15.20
CA PHE A 132 -15.72 14.25 -14.65
C PHE A 132 -15.76 13.01 -13.75
N GLU A 133 -15.02 11.94 -14.12
CA GLU A 133 -14.85 10.75 -13.29
C GLU A 133 -14.24 11.10 -11.92
N LEU A 134 -13.32 12.05 -11.85
CA LEU A 134 -12.74 12.49 -10.58
C LEU A 134 -13.81 13.12 -9.69
N VAL A 135 -14.68 13.99 -10.23
CA VAL A 135 -15.75 14.66 -9.49
C VAL A 135 -16.80 13.66 -8.99
N THR A 136 -17.31 12.80 -9.88
CA THR A 136 -18.36 11.82 -9.54
C THR A 136 -17.88 10.78 -8.54
N SER A 137 -16.62 10.36 -8.65
CA SER A 137 -16.04 9.42 -7.68
C SER A 137 -15.83 10.05 -6.30
N GLU A 138 -15.51 11.36 -6.22
CA GLU A 138 -15.43 12.06 -4.95
C GLU A 138 -16.80 12.13 -4.26
N ALA A 139 -17.86 12.44 -5.02
CA ALA A 139 -19.22 12.45 -4.50
C ALA A 139 -19.65 11.08 -3.95
N SER A 140 -19.36 9.99 -4.67
CA SER A 140 -19.62 8.62 -4.20
C SER A 140 -18.81 8.27 -2.93
N TYR A 141 -17.57 8.74 -2.87
CA TYR A 141 -16.71 8.55 -1.70
C TYR A 141 -17.27 9.24 -0.46
N ILE A 142 -17.69 10.50 -0.58
CA ILE A 142 -18.29 11.25 0.52
C ILE A 142 -19.58 10.57 1.00
N ARG A 143 -20.41 10.07 0.11
CA ARG A 143 -21.61 9.30 0.48
C ARG A 143 -21.25 8.10 1.36
N SER A 144 -20.24 7.34 0.99
CA SER A 144 -19.79 6.21 1.79
C SER A 144 -19.19 6.65 3.13
N LEU A 145 -18.44 7.77 3.18
CA LEU A 145 -17.95 8.33 4.43
C LEU A 145 -19.08 8.80 5.35
N THR A 146 -20.13 9.38 4.79
CA THR A 146 -21.32 9.81 5.55
C THR A 146 -22.00 8.62 6.21
N ILE A 147 -22.12 7.49 5.53
CA ILE A 147 -22.63 6.26 6.15
C ILE A 147 -21.74 5.82 7.31
N ALA A 148 -20.42 5.82 7.12
CA ALA A 148 -19.49 5.43 8.18
C ALA A 148 -19.57 6.36 9.41
N VAL A 149 -19.72 7.66 9.20
CA VAL A 149 -19.80 8.65 10.29
C VAL A 149 -21.21 8.67 10.89
N ASP A 150 -22.23 8.95 10.10
CA ASP A 150 -23.57 9.27 10.62
C ASP A 150 -24.35 8.01 11.03
N HIS A 151 -24.24 6.94 10.24
CA HIS A 151 -24.96 5.69 10.52
C HIS A 151 -24.24 4.80 11.53
N PHE A 152 -22.92 4.64 11.44
CA PHE A 152 -22.16 3.79 12.36
C PHE A 152 -21.60 4.58 13.54
N MET A 153 -20.71 5.54 13.31
CA MET A 153 -19.97 6.21 14.39
C MET A 153 -20.89 7.01 15.32
N MET A 154 -21.94 7.65 14.78
CA MET A 154 -22.90 8.45 15.55
C MET A 154 -24.12 7.64 16.02
N SER A 155 -24.18 6.35 15.73
CA SER A 155 -25.25 5.47 16.24
C SER A 155 -25.30 5.53 17.77
N PRO A 156 -26.47 5.82 18.37
CA PRO A 156 -26.63 5.81 19.84
C PRO A 156 -26.26 4.45 20.45
N GLU A 157 -26.70 3.37 19.83
CA GLU A 157 -26.47 2.01 20.31
C GLU A 157 -24.98 1.65 20.32
N LEU A 158 -24.26 2.02 19.25
CA LEU A 158 -22.83 1.79 19.16
C LEU A 158 -22.04 2.71 20.10
N THR A 159 -22.52 3.95 20.27
CA THR A 159 -21.90 4.92 21.21
C THR A 159 -22.03 4.46 22.66
N GLU A 160 -23.16 3.87 23.06
CA GLU A 160 -23.36 3.30 24.39
C GLU A 160 -22.57 2.00 24.61
N CYS A 161 -22.33 1.26 23.53
CA CYS A 161 -21.62 -0.01 23.56
C CYS A 161 -20.11 0.17 23.70
N LEU A 162 -19.57 1.24 23.12
CA LEU A 162 -18.13 1.53 23.06
C LEU A 162 -17.69 2.53 24.11
N GLY A 163 -16.54 2.28 24.73
CA GLY A 163 -15.85 3.30 25.51
C GLY A 163 -15.35 4.44 24.60
N THR A 164 -15.15 5.63 25.18
CA THR A 164 -14.68 6.82 24.44
C THR A 164 -13.39 6.53 23.67
N GLN A 165 -12.47 5.80 24.27
CA GLN A 165 -11.18 5.46 23.67
C GLN A 165 -11.31 4.42 22.56
N GLU A 166 -12.18 3.42 22.73
CA GLU A 166 -12.47 2.39 21.72
C GLU A 166 -13.09 3.01 20.48
N ARG A 167 -14.05 3.92 20.66
CA ARG A 167 -14.65 4.68 19.58
C ARG A 167 -13.62 5.50 18.82
N GLN A 168 -12.71 6.19 19.53
CA GLN A 168 -11.63 6.95 18.93
C GLN A 168 -10.66 6.07 18.14
N TRP A 169 -10.32 4.89 18.64
CA TRP A 169 -9.44 3.96 17.93
C TRP A 169 -10.12 3.34 16.73
N LEU A 170 -11.40 2.96 16.84
CA LEU A 170 -12.15 2.30 15.77
C LEU A 170 -12.41 3.24 14.59
N PHE A 171 -12.87 4.46 14.85
CA PHE A 171 -13.21 5.41 13.79
C PHE A 171 -12.08 6.39 13.47
N SER A 172 -11.07 6.50 14.33
CA SER A 172 -9.95 7.41 14.15
C SER A 172 -10.44 8.85 13.90
N LYS A 173 -9.85 9.53 12.93
CA LYS A 173 -10.22 10.86 12.47
C LYS A 173 -11.10 10.85 11.21
N LEU A 174 -12.00 9.90 11.11
CA LEU A 174 -12.88 9.76 9.96
C LEU A 174 -13.73 11.02 9.67
N PRO A 175 -14.29 11.73 10.67
CA PRO A 175 -14.96 13.00 10.44
C PRO A 175 -14.07 14.06 9.80
N ASP A 176 -12.80 14.18 10.22
CA ASP A 176 -11.86 15.14 9.63
C ASP A 176 -11.60 14.81 8.14
N VAL A 177 -11.52 13.52 7.79
CA VAL A 177 -11.39 13.06 6.40
C VAL A 177 -12.62 13.45 5.59
N LYS A 178 -13.82 13.23 6.12
CA LYS A 178 -15.09 13.61 5.50
C LYS A 178 -15.15 15.12 5.24
N ASP A 179 -14.84 15.95 6.24
CA ASP A 179 -14.88 17.41 6.14
C ASP A 179 -13.93 17.94 5.05
N VAL A 180 -12.73 17.37 4.93
CA VAL A 180 -11.77 17.76 3.88
C VAL A 180 -12.28 17.36 2.50
N SER A 181 -12.83 16.16 2.37
CA SER A 181 -13.41 15.69 1.10
C SER A 181 -14.63 16.52 0.68
N GLU A 182 -15.49 16.92 1.60
CA GLU A 182 -16.64 17.79 1.31
C GLU A 182 -16.22 19.16 0.77
N LYS A 183 -15.20 19.78 1.36
CA LYS A 183 -14.65 21.04 0.86
C LYS A 183 -14.02 20.87 -0.52
N PHE A 184 -13.31 19.77 -0.72
CA PHE A 184 -12.70 19.44 -2.01
C PHE A 184 -13.78 19.27 -3.09
N LEU A 185 -14.83 18.50 -2.81
CA LEU A 185 -15.94 18.33 -3.74
C LEU A 185 -16.66 19.66 -4.03
N GLN A 186 -16.86 20.49 -3.03
CA GLN A 186 -17.50 21.80 -3.20
C GLN A 186 -16.75 22.68 -4.22
N ASP A 187 -15.43 22.72 -4.16
CA ASP A 187 -14.63 23.49 -5.12
C ASP A 187 -14.67 22.88 -6.53
N LEU A 188 -14.69 21.55 -6.62
CA LEU A 188 -14.86 20.82 -7.89
C LEU A 188 -16.23 21.10 -8.52
N GLU A 189 -17.31 21.07 -7.72
CA GLU A 189 -18.66 21.35 -8.19
C GLU A 189 -18.79 22.81 -8.67
N HIS A 190 -18.27 23.78 -7.93
CA HIS A 190 -18.25 25.18 -8.36
C HIS A 190 -17.54 25.38 -9.71
N ARG A 191 -16.42 24.68 -9.92
CA ARG A 191 -15.69 24.73 -11.19
C ARG A 191 -16.49 24.12 -12.33
N LEU A 192 -17.15 23.01 -12.08
CA LEU A 192 -17.99 22.31 -13.05
C LEU A 192 -19.24 23.15 -13.41
N GLU A 193 -19.86 23.84 -12.44
CA GLU A 193 -20.97 24.76 -12.67
C GLU A 193 -20.59 26.00 -13.47
N ALA A 194 -19.36 26.49 -13.29
CA ALA A 194 -18.88 27.66 -14.00
C ALA A 194 -18.67 27.38 -15.52
N ASP A 195 -18.15 26.21 -15.87
CA ASP A 195 -18.00 25.78 -17.27
C ASP A 195 -18.03 24.26 -17.35
N ILE A 196 -19.21 23.72 -17.65
CA ILE A 196 -19.42 22.28 -17.78
C ILE A 196 -18.78 21.65 -19.00
N LEU A 197 -18.45 22.48 -20.01
CA LEU A 197 -17.87 22.00 -21.27
C LEU A 197 -16.36 21.90 -21.21
N ARG A 198 -15.70 22.88 -20.57
CA ARG A 198 -14.24 22.99 -20.55
C ARG A 198 -13.72 23.36 -19.17
N PHE A 199 -13.83 22.43 -18.23
CA PHE A 199 -13.32 22.60 -16.87
C PHE A 199 -11.99 21.89 -16.65
N ASP A 200 -11.19 22.38 -15.71
CA ASP A 200 -10.01 21.70 -15.19
C ASP A 200 -10.18 21.41 -13.69
N VAL A 201 -9.51 20.38 -13.19
CA VAL A 201 -9.60 19.93 -11.80
C VAL A 201 -8.24 19.80 -11.11
N CYS A 202 -7.13 19.79 -11.85
CA CYS A 202 -5.82 19.49 -11.29
C CYS A 202 -5.27 20.61 -10.40
N ASP A 203 -5.61 21.86 -10.67
CA ASP A 203 -5.28 23.01 -9.81
C ASP A 203 -6.01 22.91 -8.47
N ILE A 204 -7.28 22.50 -8.47
CA ILE A 204 -8.07 22.28 -7.25
C ILE A 204 -7.47 21.11 -6.45
N VAL A 205 -7.12 20.00 -7.10
CA VAL A 205 -6.43 18.88 -6.44
C VAL A 205 -5.14 19.36 -5.77
N LEU A 206 -4.33 20.14 -6.48
CA LEU A 206 -3.07 20.65 -5.96
C LEU A 206 -3.28 21.54 -4.73
N GLU A 207 -4.26 22.42 -4.77
CA GLU A 207 -4.61 23.32 -3.66
C GLU A 207 -5.06 22.53 -2.40
N HIS A 208 -5.77 21.42 -2.57
CA HIS A 208 -6.26 20.58 -1.48
C HIS A 208 -5.22 19.59 -0.95
N CYS A 209 -4.10 19.35 -1.62
CA CYS A 209 -3.07 18.40 -1.19
C CYS A 209 -2.58 18.61 0.25
N PRO A 210 -2.33 19.84 0.75
CA PRO A 210 -1.94 20.04 2.16
C PRO A 210 -3.01 19.60 3.16
N ALA A 211 -4.28 19.84 2.86
CA ALA A 211 -5.40 19.43 3.70
C ALA A 211 -5.60 17.91 3.68
N LEU A 212 -5.50 17.29 2.49
CA LEU A 212 -5.52 15.84 2.34
C LEU A 212 -4.39 15.19 3.14
N ARG A 213 -3.16 15.66 3.00
CA ARG A 213 -2.01 15.16 3.77
C ARG A 213 -2.28 15.18 5.28
N ARG A 214 -2.78 16.30 5.80
CA ARG A 214 -3.05 16.49 7.23
C ARG A 214 -4.01 15.45 7.82
N VAL A 215 -5.01 15.01 7.06
CA VAL A 215 -6.03 14.06 7.55
C VAL A 215 -5.73 12.62 7.18
N TYR A 216 -5.13 12.36 6.02
CA TYR A 216 -4.83 11.01 5.57
C TYR A 216 -3.65 10.37 6.30
N LEU A 217 -2.56 11.12 6.57
CA LEU A 217 -1.42 10.59 7.29
C LEU A 217 -1.82 9.96 8.66
N PRO A 218 -2.48 10.68 9.58
CA PRO A 218 -2.86 10.10 10.85
C PRO A 218 -3.90 9.00 10.72
N TYR A 219 -4.84 9.10 9.76
CA TYR A 219 -5.85 8.06 9.55
C TYR A 219 -5.24 6.75 9.11
N VAL A 220 -4.39 6.78 8.09
CA VAL A 220 -3.72 5.60 7.53
C VAL A 220 -2.75 4.99 8.55
N THR A 221 -2.03 5.81 9.30
CA THR A 221 -1.13 5.34 10.36
C THR A 221 -1.89 4.59 11.47
N ASN A 222 -3.10 5.01 11.79
CA ASN A 222 -3.93 4.38 12.82
C ASN A 222 -4.60 3.07 12.40
N GLN A 223 -4.50 2.67 11.12
CA GLN A 223 -5.25 1.52 10.59
C GLN A 223 -4.97 0.21 11.33
N ALA A 224 -3.73 -0.03 11.77
CA ALA A 224 -3.40 -1.24 12.53
C ALA A 224 -4.16 -1.29 13.88
N TYR A 225 -4.24 -0.17 14.58
CA TYR A 225 -5.01 -0.07 15.82
C TYR A 225 -6.52 -0.19 15.60
N GLN A 226 -7.01 0.34 14.49
CA GLN A 226 -8.40 0.21 14.06
C GLN A 226 -8.78 -1.25 13.90
N GLU A 227 -7.98 -2.02 13.16
CA GLU A 227 -8.18 -3.45 12.94
C GLU A 227 -8.07 -4.25 14.25
N GLN A 228 -7.04 -4.01 15.05
CA GLN A 228 -6.88 -4.65 16.36
C GLN A 228 -8.06 -4.36 17.30
N THR A 229 -8.53 -3.12 17.32
CA THR A 229 -9.68 -2.72 18.14
C THR A 229 -10.95 -3.41 17.67
N TYR A 230 -11.18 -3.48 16.37
CA TYR A 230 -12.32 -4.16 15.78
C TYR A 230 -12.36 -5.64 16.17
N GLN A 231 -11.23 -6.36 16.00
CA GLN A 231 -11.13 -7.77 16.36
C GLN A 231 -11.30 -8.01 17.87
N ARG A 232 -10.72 -7.15 18.69
CA ARG A 232 -10.89 -7.23 20.15
C ARG A 232 -12.34 -7.03 20.56
N LEU A 233 -13.03 -6.04 19.99
CA LEU A 233 -14.44 -5.76 20.27
C LEU A 233 -15.34 -6.94 19.89
N LEU A 234 -15.06 -7.61 18.76
CA LEU A 234 -15.78 -8.82 18.37
C LEU A 234 -15.62 -9.98 19.38
N GLN A 235 -14.45 -10.08 20.02
CA GLN A 235 -14.12 -11.17 20.94
C GLN A 235 -14.53 -10.88 22.39
N GLU A 236 -14.32 -9.65 22.85
CA GLU A 236 -14.44 -9.28 24.27
C GLU A 236 -15.74 -8.57 24.63
N ASN A 237 -16.38 -7.90 23.67
CA ASN A 237 -17.62 -7.16 23.92
C ASN A 237 -18.83 -7.93 23.41
N PRO A 238 -19.64 -8.54 24.30
CA PRO A 238 -20.75 -9.41 23.90
C PRO A 238 -21.90 -8.66 23.19
N ARG A 239 -22.00 -7.34 23.35
CA ARG A 239 -23.05 -6.51 22.70
C ARG A 239 -22.63 -6.06 21.30
N PHE A 240 -21.33 -5.88 21.06
CA PHE A 240 -20.81 -5.29 19.83
C PHE A 240 -21.21 -6.06 18.57
N PRO A 241 -21.04 -7.40 18.46
CA PRO A 241 -21.41 -8.13 17.24
C PRO A 241 -22.89 -8.01 16.88
N GLY A 242 -23.78 -8.05 17.88
CA GLY A 242 -25.21 -7.95 17.64
C GLY A 242 -25.67 -6.57 17.21
N ILE A 243 -25.10 -5.51 17.77
CA ILE A 243 -25.37 -4.13 17.37
C ILE A 243 -24.84 -3.89 15.95
N LEU A 244 -23.62 -4.32 15.70
CA LEU A 244 -22.97 -4.17 14.38
C LEU A 244 -23.78 -4.85 13.29
N ALA A 245 -24.21 -6.11 13.49
CA ALA A 245 -25.02 -6.85 12.53
C ALA A 245 -26.32 -6.12 12.18
N ARG A 246 -27.02 -5.54 13.17
CA ARG A 246 -28.24 -4.78 12.92
C ARG A 246 -27.98 -3.50 12.10
N LEU A 247 -26.89 -2.81 12.37
CA LEU A 247 -26.51 -1.61 11.59
C LEU A 247 -26.12 -1.99 10.16
N GLU A 248 -25.45 -3.10 9.96
CA GLU A 248 -25.03 -3.60 8.63
C GLU A 248 -26.21 -4.15 7.80
N GLU A 249 -27.31 -4.57 8.44
CA GLU A 249 -28.54 -5.00 7.77
C GLU A 249 -29.35 -3.84 7.16
N ASP A 250 -29.06 -2.59 7.59
CA ASP A 250 -29.74 -1.41 7.01
C ASP A 250 -29.48 -1.34 5.50
N PRO A 251 -30.54 -1.15 4.69
CA PRO A 251 -30.41 -1.02 3.23
C PRO A 251 -29.42 0.07 2.77
N ILE A 252 -29.17 1.10 3.59
CA ILE A 252 -28.21 2.15 3.28
C ILE A 252 -26.79 1.61 3.13
N CYS A 253 -26.45 0.54 3.86
CA CYS A 253 -25.16 -0.13 3.81
C CYS A 253 -24.99 -1.03 2.59
N GLN A 254 -26.05 -1.32 1.84
CA GLN A 254 -26.04 -2.22 0.67
C GLN A 254 -25.36 -3.57 0.95
N ARG A 255 -25.56 -4.10 2.16
CA ARG A 255 -24.96 -5.34 2.68
C ARG A 255 -23.44 -5.27 2.87
N LEU A 256 -22.85 -4.09 2.90
CA LEU A 256 -21.42 -3.94 3.15
C LEU A 256 -21.14 -3.86 4.66
N PRO A 257 -20.13 -4.56 5.17
CA PRO A 257 -19.75 -4.49 6.58
C PRO A 257 -19.04 -3.17 6.90
N LEU A 258 -19.02 -2.77 8.18
CA LEU A 258 -18.35 -1.57 8.66
C LEU A 258 -16.89 -1.49 8.18
N THR A 259 -16.18 -2.61 8.18
CA THR A 259 -14.77 -2.68 7.72
C THR A 259 -14.58 -2.22 6.29
N SER A 260 -15.58 -2.46 5.41
CA SER A 260 -15.56 -1.97 4.02
C SER A 260 -15.67 -0.45 3.90
N PHE A 261 -16.24 0.22 4.89
CA PHE A 261 -16.26 1.67 4.94
C PHE A 261 -15.00 2.26 5.57
N LEU A 262 -14.46 1.62 6.59
CA LEU A 262 -13.26 2.09 7.28
C LEU A 262 -11.98 2.02 6.43
N ILE A 263 -11.90 1.12 5.45
CA ILE A 263 -10.75 1.01 4.54
C ILE A 263 -10.75 2.08 3.44
N LEU A 264 -11.87 2.74 3.19
CA LEU A 264 -12.05 3.64 2.05
C LEU A 264 -11.04 4.79 1.97
N PRO A 265 -10.68 5.50 3.05
CA PRO A 265 -9.69 6.56 2.94
C PRO A 265 -8.35 6.05 2.38
N PHE A 266 -7.91 4.86 2.80
CA PHE A 266 -6.69 4.25 2.28
C PHE A 266 -6.77 3.96 0.77
N GLN A 267 -7.90 3.43 0.33
CA GLN A 267 -8.15 3.17 -1.10
C GLN A 267 -8.29 4.48 -1.89
N ARG A 268 -8.94 5.50 -1.33
CA ARG A 268 -9.23 6.77 -2.02
C ARG A 268 -7.98 7.53 -2.41
N ILE A 269 -7.02 7.71 -1.51
CA ILE A 269 -5.82 8.49 -1.82
C ILE A 269 -5.03 7.87 -2.97
N THR A 270 -4.96 6.55 -3.03
CA THR A 270 -4.33 5.82 -4.13
C THR A 270 -5.11 5.99 -5.43
N ARG A 271 -6.43 5.90 -5.36
CA ARG A 271 -7.31 6.08 -6.53
C ARG A 271 -7.26 7.51 -7.06
N LEU A 272 -7.23 8.52 -6.19
CA LEU A 272 -7.11 9.91 -6.58
C LEU A 272 -5.82 10.16 -7.38
N LYS A 273 -4.70 9.58 -6.95
CA LYS A 273 -3.44 9.63 -7.72
C LYS A 273 -3.62 9.02 -9.11
N MET A 274 -4.29 7.86 -9.22
CA MET A 274 -4.51 7.19 -10.51
C MET A 274 -5.41 8.01 -11.45
N LEU A 275 -6.43 8.68 -10.90
CA LEU A 275 -7.31 9.55 -11.68
C LEU A 275 -6.54 10.77 -12.23
N VAL A 276 -5.72 11.40 -11.41
CA VAL A 276 -4.87 12.53 -11.84
C VAL A 276 -3.84 12.07 -12.87
N GLU A 277 -3.24 10.88 -12.70
CA GLU A 277 -2.34 10.28 -13.68
C GLU A 277 -3.03 10.05 -15.05
N ASN A 278 -4.26 9.58 -15.04
CA ASN A 278 -5.06 9.39 -16.25
C ASN A 278 -5.35 10.73 -16.94
N ILE A 279 -5.67 11.77 -16.18
CA ILE A 279 -5.84 13.14 -16.71
C ILE A 279 -4.53 13.65 -17.32
N LEU A 280 -3.42 13.52 -16.60
CA LEU A 280 -2.09 13.94 -17.06
C LEU A 280 -1.70 13.28 -18.39
N LYS A 281 -1.91 11.97 -18.53
CA LYS A 281 -1.62 11.22 -19.77
C LYS A 281 -2.44 11.70 -20.98
N ARG A 282 -3.58 12.37 -20.76
CA ARG A 282 -4.48 12.88 -21.81
C ARG A 282 -4.34 14.38 -22.02
N THR A 283 -3.63 15.09 -21.15
CA THR A 283 -3.40 16.51 -21.25
C THR A 283 -2.39 16.81 -22.35
N THR A 284 -2.57 17.92 -23.07
CA THR A 284 -1.71 18.34 -24.18
C THR A 284 -0.29 18.57 -23.69
N PRO A 285 0.73 17.91 -24.27
CA PRO A 285 2.12 18.10 -23.89
C PRO A 285 2.59 19.55 -24.09
N GLY A 286 3.37 20.10 -23.14
CA GLY A 286 3.88 21.46 -23.16
C GLY A 286 2.87 22.54 -22.78
N SER A 287 1.65 22.16 -22.35
CA SER A 287 0.63 23.09 -21.88
C SER A 287 0.84 23.46 -20.40
N ARG A 288 0.25 24.60 -19.99
CA ARG A 288 0.18 24.98 -18.57
C ARG A 288 -0.60 23.95 -17.74
N ASP A 289 -1.59 23.33 -18.35
CA ASP A 289 -2.42 22.32 -17.68
C ASP A 289 -1.60 21.04 -17.41
N GLU A 290 -0.68 20.67 -18.28
CA GLU A 290 0.26 19.56 -18.04
C GLU A 290 1.17 19.85 -16.84
N ASP A 291 1.72 21.07 -16.74
CA ASP A 291 2.55 21.46 -15.58
C ASP A 291 1.75 21.36 -14.26
N THR A 292 0.51 21.86 -14.26
CA THR A 292 -0.37 21.80 -13.09
C THR A 292 -0.73 20.36 -12.73
N ALA A 293 -1.09 19.53 -13.71
CA ALA A 293 -1.42 18.12 -13.51
C ALA A 293 -0.20 17.32 -13.02
N THR A 294 1.00 17.63 -13.52
CA THR A 294 2.25 17.03 -13.08
C THR A 294 2.55 17.36 -11.62
N LYS A 295 2.38 18.62 -11.22
CA LYS A 295 2.54 19.04 -9.82
C LYS A 295 1.55 18.33 -8.89
N ALA A 296 0.27 18.29 -9.28
CA ALA A 296 -0.76 17.57 -8.51
C ALA A 296 -0.45 16.09 -8.36
N PHE A 297 -0.04 15.43 -9.45
CA PHE A 297 0.37 14.02 -9.43
C PHE A 297 1.56 13.78 -8.50
N ASN A 298 2.59 14.60 -8.55
CA ASN A 298 3.78 14.48 -7.72
C ASN A 298 3.47 14.70 -6.23
N GLU A 299 2.61 15.68 -5.89
CA GLU A 299 2.19 15.88 -4.48
C GLU A 299 1.37 14.71 -3.95
N LEU A 300 0.44 14.13 -4.73
CA LEU A 300 -0.29 12.93 -4.33
C LEU A 300 0.65 11.72 -4.16
N LYS A 301 1.60 11.54 -5.07
CA LYS A 301 2.63 10.49 -4.97
C LYS A 301 3.44 10.64 -3.68
N LYS A 302 3.80 11.86 -3.31
CA LYS A 302 4.51 12.19 -2.08
C LYS A 302 3.67 11.87 -0.83
N ILE A 303 2.40 12.25 -0.82
CA ILE A 303 1.47 11.93 0.28
C ILE A 303 1.39 10.41 0.48
N ILE A 304 1.22 9.63 -0.59
CA ILE A 304 1.15 8.17 -0.52
C ILE A 304 2.45 7.57 0.02
N LYS A 305 3.60 8.06 -0.45
CA LYS A 305 4.92 7.64 0.05
C LYS A 305 5.06 7.91 1.55
N GLU A 306 4.62 9.06 2.02
CA GLU A 306 4.64 9.41 3.43
C GLU A 306 3.67 8.56 4.26
N CYS A 307 2.46 8.28 3.75
CA CYS A 307 1.54 7.34 4.39
C CYS A 307 2.18 5.96 4.58
N ASN A 308 2.78 5.41 3.52
CA ASN A 308 3.45 4.12 3.58
C ASN A 308 4.62 4.12 4.56
N SER A 309 5.44 5.18 4.57
CA SER A 309 6.55 5.33 5.51
C SER A 309 6.06 5.45 6.95
N SER A 310 4.96 6.15 7.19
CA SER A 310 4.36 6.31 8.52
C SER A 310 3.83 4.99 9.06
N VAL A 311 3.14 4.20 8.24
CA VAL A 311 2.66 2.85 8.60
C VAL A 311 3.83 1.93 8.91
N GLN A 312 4.88 1.96 8.09
CA GLN A 312 6.08 1.16 8.33
C GLN A 312 6.78 1.56 9.64
N SER A 313 6.93 2.86 9.90
CA SER A 313 7.51 3.36 11.15
C SER A 313 6.69 2.95 12.38
N MET A 314 5.37 2.97 12.28
CA MET A 314 4.48 2.52 13.35
C MET A 314 4.66 1.03 13.64
N LYS A 315 4.64 0.17 12.61
CA LYS A 315 4.87 -1.27 12.76
C LYS A 315 6.24 -1.57 13.40
N ARG A 316 7.28 -0.87 12.98
CA ARG A 316 8.62 -0.98 13.55
C ARG A 316 8.67 -0.59 15.03
N MET A 317 7.97 0.48 15.40
CA MET A 317 7.89 0.91 16.80
C MET A 317 7.12 -0.10 17.67
N GLU A 318 6.01 -0.63 17.19
CA GLU A 318 5.26 -1.68 17.89
C GLU A 318 6.11 -2.92 18.14
N GLU A 319 6.85 -3.34 17.12
CA GLU A 319 7.79 -4.47 17.23
C GLU A 319 8.87 -4.21 18.27
N LEU A 320 9.46 -3.02 18.30
CA LEU A 320 10.44 -2.63 19.34
C LEU A 320 9.84 -2.64 20.75
N ILE A 321 8.63 -2.13 20.92
CA ILE A 321 7.92 -2.14 22.20
C ILE A 321 7.68 -3.58 22.66
N HIS A 322 7.27 -4.46 21.74
CA HIS A 322 7.07 -5.87 22.04
C HIS A 322 8.38 -6.57 22.41
N LEU A 323 9.46 -6.31 21.67
CA LEU A 323 10.78 -6.84 21.96
C LEU A 323 11.34 -6.32 23.29
N ASN A 324 11.12 -5.04 23.62
CA ASN A 324 11.58 -4.45 24.87
C ASN A 324 11.02 -5.14 26.13
N LYS A 325 9.85 -5.76 26.04
CA LYS A 325 9.28 -6.57 27.12
C LYS A 325 9.99 -7.91 27.31
N LYS A 326 10.66 -8.41 26.28
CA LYS A 326 11.30 -9.73 26.24
C LYS A 326 12.82 -9.68 26.42
N ILE A 327 13.44 -8.54 26.06
CA ILE A 327 14.90 -8.36 26.06
C ILE A 327 15.33 -7.71 27.38
N HIS A 328 16.23 -8.37 28.10
CA HIS A 328 16.81 -7.90 29.35
C HIS A 328 18.33 -7.84 29.21
N PHE A 329 19.01 -6.97 29.95
CA PHE A 329 20.45 -6.78 29.88
C PHE A 329 21.10 -7.21 31.19
N GLU A 330 22.23 -7.92 31.11
CA GLU A 330 23.01 -8.35 32.29
C GLU A 330 23.82 -7.20 32.91
N GLY A 331 24.07 -6.15 32.15
CA GLY A 331 24.87 -5.00 32.55
C GLY A 331 24.10 -3.68 32.53
N LYS A 332 24.74 -2.62 32.02
CA LYS A 332 24.09 -1.31 31.87
C LYS A 332 22.89 -1.42 30.94
N ILE A 333 21.77 -0.80 31.38
CA ILE A 333 20.54 -0.75 30.57
C ILE A 333 20.84 -0.03 29.25
N PHE A 334 20.60 -0.72 28.16
CA PHE A 334 20.65 -0.17 26.81
C PHE A 334 19.25 0.30 26.41
N PRO A 335 19.08 1.56 25.98
CA PRO A 335 17.77 2.06 25.55
C PRO A 335 17.41 1.41 24.20
N LEU A 336 16.55 0.38 24.23
CA LEU A 336 16.18 -0.36 23.02
C LEU A 336 15.23 0.43 22.14
N ILE A 337 14.25 1.13 22.73
CA ILE A 337 13.23 1.87 21.99
C ILE A 337 13.83 3.16 21.43
N SER A 338 13.78 3.33 20.11
CA SER A 338 14.22 4.51 19.37
C SER A 338 13.43 4.66 18.09
N GLN A 339 13.06 5.90 17.71
CA GLN A 339 12.33 6.18 16.47
C GLN A 339 13.15 5.85 15.22
N SER A 340 14.47 5.85 15.31
CA SER A 340 15.39 5.55 14.21
C SER A 340 15.83 4.08 14.17
N ARG A 341 15.37 3.24 15.09
CA ARG A 341 15.75 1.83 15.17
C ARG A 341 14.65 0.92 14.68
N TRP A 342 15.01 -0.09 13.93
CA TRP A 342 14.12 -1.19 13.53
C TRP A 342 14.87 -2.51 13.48
N LEU A 343 14.13 -3.60 13.67
CA LEU A 343 14.66 -4.95 13.59
C LEU A 343 14.92 -5.30 12.12
N VAL A 344 16.15 -5.77 11.83
CA VAL A 344 16.57 -6.23 10.51
C VAL A 344 16.46 -7.76 10.41
N LYS A 345 16.97 -8.46 11.44
CA LYS A 345 16.94 -9.91 11.49
C LYS A 345 17.05 -10.40 12.93
N HIS A 346 16.40 -11.51 13.24
CA HIS A 346 16.59 -12.19 14.51
C HIS A 346 16.59 -13.70 14.33
N GLY A 347 17.17 -14.43 15.23
CA GLY A 347 17.21 -15.89 15.19
C GLY A 347 18.26 -16.51 16.07
N GLU A 348 18.19 -17.82 16.20
CA GLU A 348 19.10 -18.61 16.97
C GLU A 348 20.22 -19.18 16.10
N LEU A 349 21.45 -19.06 16.57
CA LEU A 349 22.64 -19.71 16.02
C LEU A 349 23.34 -20.52 17.12
N LEU A 350 24.30 -21.35 16.75
CA LEU A 350 25.09 -22.10 17.69
C LEU A 350 26.47 -21.45 17.85
N GLU A 351 26.81 -21.06 19.07
CA GLU A 351 28.17 -20.69 19.44
C GLU A 351 29.04 -21.94 19.51
N VAL A 352 30.21 -21.90 18.89
CA VAL A 352 31.21 -22.97 18.93
C VAL A 352 32.29 -22.55 19.92
N ASP A 353 32.63 -23.43 20.89
CA ASP A 353 33.65 -23.14 21.90
C ASP A 353 35.06 -23.19 21.26
N MET A 354 35.75 -22.04 21.28
CA MET A 354 37.10 -21.90 20.72
C MET A 354 38.20 -22.59 21.56
N GLN A 355 37.96 -22.78 22.87
CA GLN A 355 38.99 -23.31 23.77
C GLN A 355 39.25 -24.81 23.54
N THR A 356 38.28 -25.54 23.05
CA THR A 356 38.38 -26.97 22.76
C THR A 356 39.07 -27.29 21.44
N MET A 357 39.29 -26.29 20.57
CA MET A 357 39.99 -26.50 19.28
C MET A 357 41.50 -26.83 19.42
N SER A 358 42.10 -26.53 20.56
CA SER A 358 43.55 -26.70 20.74
C SER A 358 44.00 -28.08 21.25
N ILE A 359 43.10 -28.99 21.60
CA ILE A 359 43.44 -30.16 22.42
C ILE A 359 43.23 -31.51 21.73
N SER A 360 42.55 -31.64 20.58
CA SER A 360 42.24 -32.98 20.07
C SER A 360 42.26 -33.12 18.56
N GLY A 361 43.21 -33.92 18.07
CA GLY A 361 43.32 -34.40 16.68
C GLY A 361 42.38 -35.56 16.33
N SER A 362 41.29 -35.78 17.04
CA SER A 362 40.33 -36.85 16.77
C SER A 362 38.90 -36.31 16.54
N LYS A 363 38.10 -37.03 15.79
CA LYS A 363 36.71 -36.72 15.34
C LYS A 363 35.74 -36.44 16.49
N PHE A 364 35.96 -35.40 17.28
CA PHE A 364 35.04 -35.02 18.36
C PHE A 364 34.06 -33.95 17.90
N LYS A 365 32.81 -34.15 18.24
CA LYS A 365 31.73 -33.18 18.09
C LYS A 365 32.02 -31.98 19.02
N LEU A 366 32.38 -30.83 18.46
CA LEU A 366 32.65 -29.61 19.25
C LEU A 366 31.43 -29.25 20.08
N PRO A 367 31.61 -28.89 21.37
CA PRO A 367 30.49 -28.41 22.19
C PRO A 367 29.94 -27.11 21.61
N THR A 368 28.65 -27.07 21.44
CA THR A 368 27.93 -25.89 20.95
C THR A 368 26.93 -25.42 21.96
N ARG A 369 26.73 -24.12 22.06
CA ARG A 369 25.71 -23.50 22.91
C ARG A 369 24.79 -22.61 22.08
N PRO A 370 23.46 -22.62 22.30
CA PRO A 370 22.57 -21.73 21.58
C PRO A 370 22.84 -20.27 21.98
N VAL A 371 22.85 -19.39 21.01
CA VAL A 371 22.92 -17.94 21.14
C VAL A 371 21.84 -17.33 20.25
N TYR A 372 21.10 -16.39 20.80
CA TYR A 372 20.04 -15.70 20.06
C TYR A 372 20.52 -14.29 19.67
N LEU A 373 20.39 -13.97 18.39
CA LEU A 373 20.81 -12.72 17.82
C LEU A 373 19.59 -11.85 17.53
N HIS A 374 19.66 -10.58 17.92
CA HIS A 374 18.76 -9.53 17.44
C HIS A 374 19.59 -8.47 16.73
N LEU A 375 19.46 -8.39 15.42
CA LEU A 375 20.14 -7.43 14.57
C LEU A 375 19.19 -6.29 14.26
N PHE A 376 19.57 -5.09 14.65
CA PHE A 376 18.89 -3.85 14.30
C PHE A 376 19.70 -3.09 13.24
N ASN A 377 19.11 -2.08 12.64
CA ASN A 377 19.79 -1.23 11.64
C ASN A 377 21.03 -0.51 12.20
N ASP A 378 21.13 -0.31 13.50
CA ASP A 378 22.20 0.44 14.18
C ASP A 378 23.04 -0.42 15.14
N CYS A 379 22.56 -1.57 15.60
CA CYS A 379 23.25 -2.40 16.57
C CYS A 379 22.89 -3.89 16.48
N LEU A 380 23.75 -4.72 17.07
CA LEU A 380 23.55 -6.15 17.25
C LEU A 380 23.53 -6.49 18.75
N LEU A 381 22.56 -7.30 19.17
CA LEU A 381 22.48 -7.86 20.52
C LEU A 381 22.70 -9.36 20.46
N LEU A 382 23.59 -9.89 21.30
CA LEU A 382 23.77 -11.33 21.53
C LEU A 382 23.20 -11.69 22.90
N SER A 383 22.29 -12.65 22.92
CA SER A 383 21.56 -13.04 24.12
C SER A 383 21.51 -14.55 24.35
N ARG A 384 21.29 -14.93 25.61
CA ARG A 384 20.92 -16.28 26.01
C ARG A 384 19.43 -16.33 26.28
N ARG A 385 18.78 -17.36 25.78
CA ARG A 385 17.37 -17.60 26.07
C ARG A 385 17.26 -18.20 27.47
N LYS A 386 16.61 -17.49 28.40
CA LYS A 386 16.37 -18.01 29.78
C LYS A 386 15.10 -18.85 29.86
N ASP A 387 14.05 -18.38 29.22
CA ASP A 387 12.74 -19.02 29.15
C ASP A 387 12.16 -18.86 27.77
N THR A 388 10.99 -19.41 27.52
CA THR A 388 10.27 -19.26 26.24
C THR A 388 10.10 -17.80 25.81
N TRP A 389 10.15 -16.87 26.77
CA TRP A 389 9.77 -15.45 26.60
C TRP A 389 10.87 -14.44 26.87
N LYS A 390 12.01 -14.83 27.49
CA LYS A 390 13.03 -13.87 27.96
C LYS A 390 14.38 -14.14 27.33
N PHE A 391 14.95 -13.07 26.78
CA PHE A 391 16.31 -13.03 26.25
C PHE A 391 17.20 -12.21 27.16
N MET A 392 18.28 -12.77 27.64
CA MET A 392 19.26 -12.08 28.47
C MET A 392 20.47 -11.70 27.62
N VAL A 393 20.61 -10.42 27.33
CA VAL A 393 21.72 -9.87 26.53
C VAL A 393 22.98 -9.83 27.36
N PHE A 394 24.00 -10.53 26.91
CA PHE A 394 25.32 -10.55 27.55
C PHE A 394 26.35 -9.64 26.83
N VAL A 395 26.14 -9.34 25.54
CA VAL A 395 26.97 -8.40 24.78
C VAL A 395 26.17 -7.72 23.66
N HIS A 396 26.51 -6.49 23.38
CA HIS A 396 25.98 -5.71 22.26
C HIS A 396 27.07 -4.83 21.65
N ALA A 397 26.92 -4.48 20.37
CA ALA A 397 27.80 -3.56 19.66
C ALA A 397 27.03 -2.80 18.57
N LYS A 398 27.55 -1.63 18.19
CA LYS A 398 27.05 -0.89 17.02
C LYS A 398 27.44 -1.62 15.74
N ILE A 399 26.63 -1.44 14.67
CA ILE A 399 26.91 -2.08 13.36
C ILE A 399 28.31 -1.74 12.84
N GLY A 400 28.76 -0.49 12.92
CA GLY A 400 30.10 -0.08 12.50
C GLY A 400 31.27 -0.68 13.33
N GLU A 401 30.96 -1.32 14.44
CA GLU A 401 31.91 -1.98 15.34
C GLU A 401 31.98 -3.50 15.15
N LEU A 402 31.24 -4.03 14.18
CA LEU A 402 31.25 -5.46 13.82
C LEU A 402 32.32 -5.78 12.78
N LYS A 403 32.97 -6.92 12.92
CA LYS A 403 33.85 -7.51 11.91
C LYS A 403 33.51 -8.98 11.76
N VAL A 404 33.39 -9.46 10.53
CA VAL A 404 33.08 -10.86 10.23
C VAL A 404 34.16 -11.47 9.36
N LYS A 405 34.54 -12.73 9.66
CA LYS A 405 35.37 -13.56 8.81
C LYS A 405 34.62 -14.87 8.52
N ASP A 406 34.41 -15.15 7.25
CA ASP A 406 33.89 -16.44 6.82
C ASP A 406 35.01 -17.49 6.96
N LEU A 407 34.73 -18.55 7.72
CA LEU A 407 35.70 -19.60 8.02
C LEU A 407 35.34 -20.96 7.40
N SER A 408 34.24 -21.09 6.72
CA SER A 408 33.72 -22.37 6.21
C SER A 408 34.71 -23.11 5.29
N GLN A 409 35.56 -22.38 4.60
CA GLN A 409 36.62 -22.97 3.74
C GLN A 409 37.92 -23.29 4.46
N LYS A 410 38.12 -22.78 5.68
CA LYS A 410 39.42 -22.85 6.38
C LYS A 410 39.47 -23.87 7.49
N LEU A 411 38.34 -24.36 7.94
CA LEU A 411 38.23 -25.30 9.05
C LEU A 411 37.98 -26.72 8.52
N GLN A 412 39.05 -27.40 8.13
CA GLN A 412 39.00 -28.81 7.74
C GLN A 412 38.58 -29.67 8.94
N GLY A 413 37.49 -30.42 8.81
CA GLY A 413 37.03 -31.37 9.82
C GLY A 413 35.84 -30.92 10.67
N ILE A 414 35.38 -29.67 10.54
CA ILE A 414 34.14 -29.20 11.21
C ILE A 414 33.02 -29.14 10.20
N SER A 415 32.03 -29.99 10.40
CA SER A 415 30.81 -29.96 9.57
C SER A 415 29.94 -28.77 9.96
N GLY A 416 29.59 -27.94 8.99
CA GLY A 416 28.64 -26.84 9.13
C GLY A 416 29.15 -25.49 8.63
N PHE A 417 28.28 -24.54 8.56
CA PHE A 417 28.54 -23.21 7.99
C PHE A 417 28.91 -22.26 9.12
N ILE A 418 30.22 -21.96 9.28
CA ILE A 418 30.79 -21.24 10.40
C ILE A 418 31.31 -19.88 9.95
N PHE A 419 31.09 -18.85 10.77
CA PHE A 419 31.73 -17.56 10.63
C PHE A 419 32.18 -17.02 11.98
N HIS A 420 33.24 -16.23 11.97
CA HIS A 420 33.82 -15.60 13.15
C HIS A 420 33.32 -14.15 13.23
N LEU A 421 32.61 -13.82 14.31
CA LEU A 421 32.11 -12.48 14.59
C LEU A 421 32.95 -11.84 15.69
N GLN A 422 33.43 -10.63 15.43
CA GLN A 422 34.15 -9.80 16.37
C GLN A 422 33.35 -8.52 16.64
N LEU A 423 33.13 -8.22 17.90
CA LEU A 423 32.49 -7.01 18.38
C LEU A 423 33.57 -6.12 19.00
N CYS A 424 33.74 -4.93 18.45
CA CYS A 424 34.73 -3.97 18.90
C CYS A 424 34.05 -2.80 19.64
N GLU A 425 34.82 -2.05 20.41
CA GLU A 425 34.45 -0.74 20.94
C GLU A 425 35.58 0.22 20.57
N GLY A 426 35.33 1.06 19.57
CA GLY A 426 36.40 1.77 18.88
C GLY A 426 37.38 0.81 18.19
N GLN A 427 38.65 0.86 18.58
CA GLN A 427 39.69 -0.06 18.05
C GLN A 427 39.93 -1.31 18.90
N GLN A 428 39.33 -1.41 20.08
CA GLN A 428 39.53 -2.52 20.99
C GLN A 428 38.53 -3.64 20.76
N LEU A 429 39.02 -4.89 20.77
CA LEU A 429 38.17 -6.08 20.71
C LEU A 429 37.44 -6.24 22.06
N LYS A 430 36.11 -6.11 22.06
CA LYS A 430 35.26 -6.27 23.24
C LYS A 430 34.84 -7.73 23.44
N HIS A 431 34.48 -8.39 22.35
CA HIS A 431 34.03 -9.76 22.38
C HIS A 431 34.26 -10.42 21.02
N GLN A 432 34.48 -11.73 21.01
CA GLN A 432 34.55 -12.52 19.78
C GLN A 432 33.84 -13.85 19.98
N ILE A 433 33.21 -14.32 18.92
CA ILE A 433 32.40 -15.53 18.95
C ILE A 433 32.45 -16.25 17.60
N LEU A 434 32.53 -17.58 17.64
CA LEU A 434 32.31 -18.43 16.47
C LEU A 434 30.85 -18.86 16.40
N LEU A 435 30.19 -18.53 15.31
CA LEU A 435 28.80 -18.83 15.08
C LEU A 435 28.64 -19.86 13.98
N LYS A 436 27.85 -20.87 14.25
CA LYS A 436 27.53 -21.95 13.32
C LYS A 436 26.07 -21.87 12.93
N SER A 437 25.80 -21.84 11.62
CA SER A 437 24.49 -22.02 11.02
C SER A 437 24.27 -23.48 10.61
N GLN A 438 23.01 -23.89 10.53
CA GLN A 438 22.63 -25.22 10.05
C GLN A 438 22.70 -25.30 8.52
N THR A 439 22.50 -24.18 7.81
CA THR A 439 22.45 -24.08 6.36
C THR A 439 23.39 -23.02 5.83
N GLU A 440 23.76 -23.14 4.55
CA GLU A 440 24.57 -22.13 3.86
C GLU A 440 23.81 -20.82 3.74
N SER A 441 22.55 -20.87 3.32
CA SER A 441 21.69 -19.67 3.24
C SER A 441 21.57 -18.97 4.59
N GLY A 442 21.39 -19.71 5.68
CA GLY A 442 21.34 -19.13 7.01
C GLY A 442 22.61 -18.35 7.37
N LYS A 443 23.80 -18.90 7.06
CA LYS A 443 25.07 -18.17 7.25
C LYS A 443 25.14 -16.92 6.36
N GLN A 444 24.87 -17.04 5.07
CA GLN A 444 24.97 -15.93 4.12
C GLN A 444 23.97 -14.82 4.43
N ARG A 445 22.75 -15.17 4.78
CA ARG A 445 21.70 -14.21 5.17
C ARG A 445 22.12 -13.39 6.40
N TRP A 446 22.77 -14.01 7.40
CA TRP A 446 23.32 -13.29 8.56
C TRP A 446 24.46 -12.35 8.18
N ILE A 447 25.40 -12.80 7.36
CA ILE A 447 26.53 -11.97 6.92
C ILE A 447 26.03 -10.78 6.09
N THR A 448 25.15 -11.02 5.13
CA THR A 448 24.56 -9.95 4.29
C THR A 448 23.74 -8.96 5.10
N ALA A 449 22.99 -9.44 6.09
CA ALA A 449 22.19 -8.58 6.95
C ALA A 449 23.05 -7.65 7.83
N MET A 450 24.19 -8.15 8.33
CA MET A 450 25.15 -7.38 9.12
C MET A 450 25.96 -6.39 8.26
N PHE A 451 26.26 -6.74 7.02
CA PHE A 451 27.09 -5.97 6.09
C PHE A 451 26.38 -5.82 4.73
N PRO A 452 25.27 -5.06 4.68
CA PRO A 452 24.59 -4.82 3.43
C PRO A 452 25.53 -4.07 2.48
N PRO A 453 25.66 -4.49 1.21
CA PRO A 453 26.49 -3.78 0.23
C PRO A 453 25.90 -2.41 -0.05
N ASP A 454 26.78 -1.44 -0.33
CA ASP A 454 26.39 -0.06 -0.61
C ASP A 454 25.50 -0.01 -1.87
N PRO A 455 24.31 0.65 -1.80
CA PRO A 455 23.40 0.78 -2.94
C PRO A 455 24.06 1.44 -4.17
N LYS A 456 24.99 2.38 -3.97
CA LYS A 456 25.67 3.08 -5.06
C LYS A 456 26.62 2.20 -5.84
N THR A 457 27.41 1.37 -5.15
CA THR A 457 28.34 0.40 -5.77
C THR A 457 27.60 -0.69 -6.55
N THR A 458 26.37 -1.00 -6.15
CA THR A 458 25.57 -2.03 -6.79
C THR A 458 25.01 -1.57 -8.14
N ILE A 459 24.73 -0.27 -8.31
CA ILE A 459 24.20 0.30 -9.55
C ILE A 459 25.32 0.48 -10.60
N GLU A 460 26.51 0.90 -10.19
CA GLU A 460 27.66 1.07 -11.08
C GLU A 460 28.21 -0.29 -11.57
N GLN A 461 28.29 -1.29 -10.70
CA GLN A 461 28.71 -2.64 -11.08
C GLN A 461 27.69 -3.38 -11.96
N ALA A 462 26.40 -3.03 -11.88
CA ALA A 462 25.37 -3.60 -12.75
C ALA A 462 25.47 -3.09 -14.19
N SER A 463 26.06 -1.90 -14.42
CA SER A 463 26.27 -1.34 -15.75
C SER A 463 27.54 -1.87 -16.46
N GLU A 464 28.52 -2.36 -15.70
CA GLU A 464 29.79 -2.85 -16.24
C GLU A 464 29.84 -4.36 -16.50
N ASN A 465 28.98 -5.17 -15.85
CA ASN A 465 28.93 -6.61 -16.02
C ASN A 465 27.68 -7.04 -16.79
N GLU A 466 27.77 -7.07 -18.12
CA GLU A 466 26.71 -7.52 -19.04
C GLU A 466 26.29 -9.01 -18.85
N ASP A 467 26.96 -9.76 -18.01
CA ASP A 467 26.80 -11.22 -17.87
C ASP A 467 26.18 -11.67 -16.54
N LEU A 468 25.55 -10.74 -15.79
CA LEU A 468 24.88 -11.10 -14.54
C LEU A 468 23.61 -11.92 -14.79
N SER A 469 23.49 -13.02 -14.06
CA SER A 469 22.35 -13.92 -14.11
C SER A 469 21.06 -13.19 -13.75
N GLN A 470 20.07 -13.25 -14.64
CA GLN A 470 18.72 -12.75 -14.38
C GLN A 470 17.75 -13.92 -14.23
N VAL A 471 16.81 -13.78 -13.32
CA VAL A 471 15.75 -14.77 -13.09
C VAL A 471 14.39 -14.10 -13.19
N GLN A 472 13.41 -14.86 -13.63
CA GLN A 472 12.02 -14.44 -13.70
C GLN A 472 11.19 -15.21 -12.68
N CYS A 473 10.35 -14.52 -11.94
CA CYS A 473 9.40 -15.14 -11.02
C CYS A 473 8.30 -15.88 -11.78
N ILE A 474 8.20 -17.19 -11.55
CA ILE A 474 7.19 -18.07 -12.18
C ILE A 474 5.99 -18.31 -11.28
N LYS A 475 6.15 -18.12 -9.97
CA LYS A 475 5.12 -18.32 -8.96
C LYS A 475 5.30 -17.30 -7.83
N SER A 476 4.25 -16.59 -7.46
CA SER A 476 4.30 -15.58 -6.39
C SER A 476 4.80 -16.17 -5.06
N TYR A 477 5.64 -15.41 -4.39
CA TYR A 477 6.24 -15.76 -3.10
C TYR A 477 5.97 -14.64 -2.09
N GLN A 478 5.51 -15.01 -0.91
CA GLN A 478 5.30 -14.06 0.19
C GLN A 478 6.47 -14.19 1.17
N ALA A 479 7.17 -13.08 1.41
CA ALA A 479 8.26 -13.00 2.38
C ALA A 479 7.78 -13.41 3.78
N GLN A 480 8.56 -14.25 4.46
CA GLN A 480 8.28 -14.76 5.80
C GLN A 480 9.14 -14.07 6.86
N GLU A 481 10.32 -13.61 6.48
CA GLU A 481 11.27 -12.90 7.34
C GLU A 481 11.61 -11.53 6.74
N HIS A 482 12.18 -10.64 7.57
CA HIS A 482 12.49 -9.24 7.20
C HIS A 482 13.53 -9.09 6.08
N ASP A 483 14.40 -10.09 5.91
CA ASP A 483 15.45 -10.13 4.87
C ASP A 483 15.00 -10.83 3.59
N GLU A 484 13.76 -11.28 3.52
CA GLU A 484 13.17 -11.90 2.35
C GLU A 484 12.46 -10.90 1.45
N LEU A 485 12.38 -11.22 0.17
CA LEU A 485 11.72 -10.40 -0.84
C LEU A 485 10.41 -11.06 -1.28
N THR A 486 9.31 -10.36 -1.14
CA THR A 486 8.03 -10.77 -1.72
C THR A 486 8.10 -10.63 -3.24
N LEU A 487 7.70 -11.68 -3.96
CA LEU A 487 7.74 -11.72 -5.42
C LEU A 487 6.34 -11.91 -6.00
N GLU A 488 6.07 -11.20 -7.07
CA GLU A 488 4.90 -11.41 -7.91
C GLU A 488 5.28 -12.15 -9.19
N LYS A 489 4.32 -12.87 -9.77
CA LYS A 489 4.54 -13.58 -11.04
C LYS A 489 4.96 -12.58 -12.13
N ALA A 490 5.98 -12.93 -12.88
CA ALA A 490 6.63 -12.14 -13.91
C ALA A 490 7.62 -11.07 -13.42
N ASP A 491 7.84 -10.91 -12.11
CA ASP A 491 8.94 -10.09 -11.61
C ASP A 491 10.27 -10.56 -12.20
N ILE A 492 11.10 -9.60 -12.59
CA ILE A 492 12.45 -9.86 -13.11
C ILE A 492 13.47 -9.39 -12.07
N LEU A 493 14.37 -10.30 -11.71
CA LEU A 493 15.36 -10.06 -10.67
C LEU A 493 16.77 -10.34 -11.22
N GLN A 494 17.72 -9.56 -10.73
CA GLN A 494 19.14 -9.81 -10.91
C GLN A 494 19.62 -10.69 -9.77
N ALA A 495 19.99 -11.93 -10.05
CA ALA A 495 20.54 -12.85 -9.05
C ALA A 495 21.97 -12.46 -8.69
N LYS A 496 22.28 -12.39 -7.39
CA LYS A 496 23.61 -12.06 -6.85
C LYS A 496 24.30 -13.29 -6.27
N THR A 497 23.62 -13.98 -5.37
CA THR A 497 24.15 -15.14 -4.66
C THR A 497 23.14 -16.27 -4.73
N ILE A 498 23.61 -17.47 -5.06
CA ILE A 498 22.81 -18.69 -5.05
C ILE A 498 23.47 -19.66 -4.07
N THR A 499 22.73 -20.11 -3.07
CA THR A 499 23.22 -21.05 -2.06
C THR A 499 22.91 -22.50 -2.45
N SER A 500 23.71 -23.45 -1.95
CA SER A 500 23.56 -24.87 -2.24
C SER A 500 22.24 -25.47 -1.71
N ASP A 501 21.65 -24.85 -0.70
CA ASP A 501 20.37 -25.23 -0.11
C ASP A 501 19.16 -24.55 -0.80
N GLY A 502 19.37 -23.91 -1.96
CA GLY A 502 18.31 -23.47 -2.85
C GLY A 502 17.72 -22.09 -2.54
N TRP A 503 18.46 -21.19 -1.93
CA TRP A 503 18.08 -19.78 -1.78
C TRP A 503 18.86 -18.88 -2.74
N VAL A 504 18.21 -17.80 -3.14
CA VAL A 504 18.77 -16.79 -4.03
C VAL A 504 18.67 -15.42 -3.37
N GLU A 505 19.77 -14.69 -3.38
CA GLU A 505 19.79 -13.27 -3.09
C GLU A 505 19.70 -12.51 -4.42
N GLY A 506 18.73 -11.61 -4.53
CA GLY A 506 18.50 -10.87 -5.77
C GLY A 506 18.00 -9.46 -5.56
N ILE A 507 18.03 -8.70 -6.65
CA ILE A 507 17.54 -7.33 -6.75
C ILE A 507 16.44 -7.32 -7.79
N ARG A 508 15.23 -6.90 -7.41
CA ARG A 508 14.11 -6.73 -8.34
C ARG A 508 14.37 -5.52 -9.23
N LEU A 509 14.28 -5.71 -10.55
CA LEU A 509 14.63 -4.66 -11.50
C LEU A 509 13.63 -3.50 -11.50
N SER A 510 12.35 -3.75 -11.22
CA SER A 510 11.28 -2.73 -11.30
C SER A 510 11.45 -1.59 -10.28
N ASP A 511 11.87 -1.88 -9.05
CA ASP A 511 11.97 -0.93 -7.94
C ASP A 511 13.34 -0.89 -7.26
N GLY A 512 14.22 -1.87 -7.54
CA GLY A 512 15.53 -1.98 -6.93
C GLY A 512 15.53 -2.60 -5.53
N GLU A 513 14.38 -3.13 -5.07
CA GLU A 513 14.32 -3.85 -3.80
C GLU A 513 15.18 -5.11 -3.81
N ARG A 514 15.88 -5.34 -2.70
CA ARG A 514 16.80 -6.44 -2.51
C ARG A 514 16.33 -7.35 -1.39
N GLY A 515 16.49 -8.65 -1.57
CA GLY A 515 16.19 -9.64 -0.54
C GLY A 515 16.46 -11.06 -0.98
N TRP A 516 16.12 -11.99 -0.07
CA TRP A 516 16.27 -13.42 -0.27
C TRP A 516 14.94 -14.06 -0.65
N PHE A 517 14.99 -15.07 -1.53
CA PHE A 517 13.83 -15.85 -1.94
C PHE A 517 14.24 -17.27 -2.34
N PRO A 518 13.34 -18.25 -2.28
CA PRO A 518 13.63 -19.62 -2.68
C PRO A 518 13.78 -19.73 -4.20
N LYS A 519 14.82 -20.43 -4.67
CA LYS A 519 15.11 -20.67 -6.08
C LYS A 519 13.94 -21.35 -6.82
N THR A 520 13.14 -22.12 -6.12
CA THR A 520 11.98 -22.85 -6.69
C THR A 520 10.85 -21.93 -7.20
N TYR A 521 10.89 -20.65 -6.88
CA TYR A 521 9.89 -19.66 -7.32
C TYR A 521 10.31 -18.89 -8.55
N VAL A 522 11.54 -19.11 -9.04
CA VAL A 522 12.11 -18.37 -10.16
C VAL A 522 12.74 -19.31 -11.18
N GLU A 523 12.84 -18.84 -12.41
CA GLU A 523 13.49 -19.51 -13.54
C GLU A 523 14.55 -18.59 -14.16
N GLU A 524 15.66 -19.17 -14.59
CA GLU A 524 16.78 -18.41 -15.16
C GLU A 524 16.43 -17.92 -16.58
N ILE A 525 16.69 -16.65 -16.85
CA ILE A 525 16.57 -16.06 -18.19
C ILE A 525 17.86 -16.36 -18.97
N THR A 526 17.86 -17.42 -19.76
CA THR A 526 19.02 -17.89 -20.52
C THR A 526 19.35 -17.01 -21.72
N SER A 527 18.35 -16.34 -22.31
CA SER A 527 18.55 -15.48 -23.49
C SER A 527 19.27 -14.18 -23.14
N ARG A 528 20.49 -14.01 -23.67
CA ARG A 528 21.30 -12.79 -23.51
C ARG A 528 20.57 -11.55 -24.04
N SER A 529 19.88 -11.66 -25.17
CA SER A 529 19.10 -10.55 -25.75
C SER A 529 17.93 -10.12 -24.86
N ALA A 530 17.27 -11.08 -24.19
CA ALA A 530 16.22 -10.79 -23.22
C ALA A 530 16.79 -10.07 -21.99
N ARG A 531 17.92 -10.54 -21.43
CA ARG A 531 18.57 -9.88 -20.28
C ARG A 531 18.96 -8.44 -20.59
N LEU A 532 19.57 -8.19 -21.76
CA LEU A 532 19.93 -6.84 -22.19
C LEU A 532 18.72 -5.94 -22.41
N ARG A 533 17.63 -6.45 -22.97
CA ARG A 533 16.37 -5.70 -23.12
C ARG A 533 15.81 -5.30 -21.77
N ASN A 534 15.76 -6.21 -20.81
CA ASN A 534 15.28 -5.96 -19.46
C ASN A 534 16.10 -4.86 -18.75
N LEU A 535 17.43 -4.89 -18.89
CA LEU A 535 18.31 -3.86 -18.33
C LEU A 535 18.08 -2.49 -18.99
N ARG A 536 17.96 -2.43 -20.31
CA ARG A 536 17.69 -1.18 -21.04
C ARG A 536 16.36 -0.56 -20.63
N GLU A 537 15.32 -1.36 -20.49
CA GLU A 537 14.01 -0.90 -20.06
C GLU A 537 14.06 -0.35 -18.62
N ASN A 538 14.77 -1.04 -17.72
CA ASN A 538 14.97 -0.56 -16.35
C ASN A 538 15.73 0.77 -16.31
N ILE A 539 16.80 0.93 -17.11
CA ILE A 539 17.56 2.19 -17.21
C ILE A 539 16.66 3.30 -17.75
N ARG A 540 15.86 3.01 -18.77
CA ARG A 540 14.91 3.97 -19.34
C ARG A 540 13.91 4.48 -18.31
N ILE A 541 13.30 3.57 -17.55
CA ILE A 541 12.34 3.92 -16.49
C ILE A 541 13.02 4.77 -15.41
N LYS A 542 14.23 4.41 -14.97
CA LYS A 542 15.00 5.17 -13.98
C LYS A 542 15.39 6.57 -14.48
N CYS A 543 15.82 6.70 -15.74
CA CYS A 543 16.16 7.98 -16.32
C CYS A 543 14.94 8.92 -16.43
N VAL A 544 13.77 8.39 -16.76
CA VAL A 544 12.53 9.16 -16.79
C VAL A 544 12.15 9.60 -15.37
N THR A 545 12.25 8.71 -14.39
CA THR A 545 11.95 9.03 -12.98
C THR A 545 12.92 10.08 -12.42
N GLN A 546 14.23 9.98 -12.71
CA GLN A 546 15.23 10.95 -12.26
C GLN A 546 15.10 12.31 -12.92
N LYS A 547 14.72 12.39 -14.20
CA LYS A 547 14.41 13.68 -14.85
C LYS A 547 13.24 14.39 -14.18
N LEU A 548 12.21 13.66 -13.81
CA LEU A 548 11.06 14.18 -13.08
C LEU A 548 11.39 14.61 -11.63
N GLU A 549 12.39 13.99 -11.00
CA GLU A 549 12.88 14.36 -9.66
C GLU A 549 13.91 15.51 -9.69
N GLY A 550 14.68 15.65 -10.76
CA GLY A 550 15.72 16.70 -10.93
C GLY A 550 15.17 18.04 -11.38
N GLU A 551 13.98 18.10 -11.98
CA GLU A 551 13.30 19.35 -12.34
C GLU A 551 12.48 19.93 -11.17
N SER A 552 12.49 19.27 -10.01
CA SER A 552 11.77 19.67 -8.79
C SER A 552 12.69 20.25 -7.70
N GLN A 553 13.96 20.59 -8.03
CA GLN A 553 14.88 21.30 -7.12
C GLN A 553 15.04 22.77 -7.61
#